data_6687958327691172cc8761e73f864597
#
_entry.id   6687958327691172cc8761e73f864597
#
_cell.length_a   1.000
_cell.length_b   1.000
_cell.length_c   1.000
_cell.angle_alpha   90.00
_cell.angle_beta   90.00
_cell.angle_gamma   90.00
#
_symmetry.space_group_name_H-M   'P 1'
#
loop_
_entity.id
_entity.type
_entity.pdbx_description
1 polymer ?
#
loop_
_entity_poly.entity_id
_entity_poly.type
_entity_poly.pdbx_seq_one_letter_code
_entity_poly.pdbx_strand_id
1 'polypeptide(L)'
;MRLLTRSDIQRSISMHEAVEAVKRAFIELSTGRADVPLRIALSQPKSAGVTLVMPGYLSDSESLAVKVVSVHDRNAERNLPRINAIVVVIDPATGRAVAAMDGGYLTALRTGAASGAATDLLARQDAEVAAVIGAGAQARAQALAVAAVRLVKRIWIYSRRREQVDEMIAEIRPQLGPSIELLAADSPSQAVREALVVCAATTSSIPVFDGAELRPGAHVNGVGSYRPEMQEVDCVTLRRASKIVVDSREAAMAEAGDLIVAIGRGEIRPSDIYAEIGEVAAGLKPGRQDDDEITYFKSVGNAAQDVAVAQAVYQRALQEDIGVEIDLLS
;
A
#
# COMPACT_ATOMS: atom_id res chain seq x y z
N MET A 1 -6.32 -9.57 26.42
CA MET A 1 -6.28 -9.09 25.04
C MET A 1 -6.03 -7.57 25.05
N ARG A 2 -5.05 -7.08 24.27
CA ARG A 2 -4.72 -5.64 24.21
C ARG A 2 -5.51 -4.94 23.10
N LEU A 3 -6.12 -3.80 23.43
CA LEU A 3 -6.80 -2.94 22.46
C LEU A 3 -5.89 -1.78 22.08
N LEU A 4 -5.73 -1.54 20.78
CA LEU A 4 -4.84 -0.51 20.23
C LEU A 4 -5.61 0.41 19.29
N THR A 5 -5.68 1.68 19.68
CA THR A 5 -6.30 2.74 18.88
C THR A 5 -5.36 3.18 17.73
N ARG A 6 -5.86 4.02 16.83
CA ARG A 6 -5.05 4.68 15.80
C ARG A 6 -3.82 5.38 16.39
N SER A 7 -4.00 6.12 17.47
CA SER A 7 -2.90 6.84 18.13
C SER A 7 -1.88 5.90 18.78
N ASP A 8 -2.32 4.74 19.25
CA ASP A 8 -1.43 3.72 19.79
C ASP A 8 -0.57 3.11 18.68
N ILE A 9 -1.15 2.79 17.52
CA ILE A 9 -0.41 2.30 16.35
C ILE A 9 0.63 3.35 15.90
N GLN A 10 0.25 4.63 15.83
CA GLN A 10 1.17 5.72 15.43
C GLN A 10 2.38 5.85 16.35
N ARG A 11 2.22 5.58 17.65
CA ARG A 11 3.32 5.58 18.61
C ARG A 11 4.17 4.32 18.57
N SER A 12 3.57 3.20 18.14
CA SER A 12 4.22 1.88 18.20
C SER A 12 5.12 1.58 17.00
N ILE A 13 4.96 2.24 15.86
CA ILE A 13 5.72 1.90 14.65
C ILE A 13 5.90 3.12 13.74
N SER A 14 7.12 3.33 13.27
CA SER A 14 7.44 4.29 12.22
C SER A 14 7.14 3.72 10.83
N MET A 15 7.02 4.59 9.81
CA MET A 15 6.86 4.14 8.42
C MET A 15 8.06 3.29 7.95
N HIS A 16 9.28 3.63 8.36
CA HIS A 16 10.47 2.87 8.00
C HIS A 16 10.43 1.43 8.58
N GLU A 17 10.07 1.28 9.85
CA GLU A 17 9.90 -0.04 10.49
C GLU A 17 8.79 -0.85 9.82
N ALA A 18 7.69 -0.19 9.42
CA ALA A 18 6.61 -0.82 8.67
C ALA A 18 7.06 -1.31 7.30
N VAL A 19 7.89 -0.54 6.58
CA VAL A 19 8.51 -0.95 5.30
C VAL A 19 9.34 -2.21 5.49
N GLU A 20 10.19 -2.26 6.51
CA GLU A 20 11.02 -3.42 6.78
C GLU A 20 10.19 -4.67 7.19
N ALA A 21 9.12 -4.47 7.96
CA ALA A 21 8.21 -5.56 8.30
C ALA A 21 7.50 -6.12 7.04
N VAL A 22 7.03 -5.25 6.16
CA VAL A 22 6.36 -5.65 4.92
C VAL A 22 7.33 -6.33 3.94
N LYS A 23 8.59 -5.88 3.84
CA LYS A 23 9.61 -6.57 3.02
C LYS A 23 9.79 -8.02 3.47
N ARG A 24 9.93 -8.27 4.79
CA ARG A 24 10.05 -9.63 5.33
C ARG A 24 8.81 -10.47 4.99
N ALA A 25 7.61 -9.92 5.17
CA ALA A 25 6.37 -10.62 4.82
C ALA A 25 6.28 -10.98 3.34
N PHE A 26 6.71 -10.09 2.46
CA PHE A 26 6.78 -10.39 1.02
C PHE A 26 7.78 -11.50 0.68
N ILE A 27 8.93 -11.54 1.38
CA ILE A 27 9.88 -12.65 1.23
C ILE A 27 9.22 -13.97 1.64
N GLU A 28 8.59 -14.04 2.82
CA GLU A 28 7.88 -15.24 3.28
C GLU A 28 6.80 -15.66 2.27
N LEU A 29 6.00 -14.71 1.77
CA LEU A 29 4.93 -14.98 0.81
C LEU A 29 5.48 -15.56 -0.50
N SER A 30 6.44 -14.90 -1.13
CA SER A 30 6.97 -15.32 -2.44
C SER A 30 7.89 -16.55 -2.38
N THR A 31 8.30 -16.98 -1.18
CA THR A 31 9.11 -18.19 -0.97
C THR A 31 8.30 -19.36 -0.39
N GLY A 32 6.95 -19.24 -0.35
CA GLY A 32 6.06 -20.30 0.09
C GLY A 32 6.08 -20.56 1.61
N ARG A 33 6.51 -19.57 2.41
CA ARG A 33 6.56 -19.62 3.88
C ARG A 33 5.47 -18.79 4.52
N ALA A 34 4.37 -18.56 3.79
CA ALA A 34 3.19 -17.87 4.27
C ALA A 34 1.93 -18.60 3.78
N ASP A 35 0.92 -18.67 4.62
CA ASP A 35 -0.42 -19.10 4.26
C ASP A 35 -1.33 -17.86 4.25
N VAL A 36 -1.60 -17.37 3.05
CA VAL A 36 -2.34 -16.13 2.82
C VAL A 36 -3.37 -16.37 1.71
N PRO A 37 -4.53 -16.95 2.06
CA PRO A 37 -5.58 -17.22 1.09
C PRO A 37 -6.16 -15.91 0.52
N LEU A 38 -6.77 -16.01 -0.66
CA LEU A 38 -7.54 -14.92 -1.22
C LEU A 38 -8.64 -14.48 -0.24
N ARG A 39 -8.90 -13.18 -0.22
CA ARG A 39 -9.89 -12.59 0.68
C ARG A 39 -11.30 -13.11 0.42
N ILE A 40 -12.05 -13.38 1.49
CA ILE A 40 -13.46 -13.73 1.43
C ILE A 40 -14.27 -12.43 1.38
N ALA A 41 -15.11 -12.29 0.35
CA ALA A 41 -15.95 -11.11 0.16
C ALA A 41 -17.41 -11.42 0.51
N LEU A 42 -17.97 -10.68 1.45
CA LEU A 42 -19.37 -10.72 1.85
C LEU A 42 -20.07 -9.45 1.35
N SER A 43 -20.85 -9.57 0.30
CA SER A 43 -21.58 -8.43 -0.28
C SER A 43 -22.82 -8.09 0.55
N GLN A 44 -23.06 -6.79 0.77
CA GLN A 44 -24.28 -6.24 1.38
C GLN A 44 -25.01 -5.33 0.37
N PRO A 45 -25.77 -5.90 -0.60
CA PRO A 45 -26.38 -5.11 -1.69
C PRO A 45 -27.31 -4.01 -1.21
N LYS A 46 -28.08 -4.24 -0.12
CA LYS A 46 -29.01 -3.25 0.43
C LYS A 46 -28.34 -1.98 0.92
N SER A 47 -27.10 -2.07 1.40
CA SER A 47 -26.32 -0.93 1.92
C SER A 47 -25.21 -0.50 0.96
N ALA A 48 -25.15 -1.08 -0.24
CA ALA A 48 -24.06 -0.87 -1.20
C ALA A 48 -22.68 -1.06 -0.56
N GLY A 49 -22.56 -2.10 0.29
CA GLY A 49 -21.36 -2.40 1.06
C GLY A 49 -20.76 -3.75 0.69
N VAL A 50 -19.48 -3.92 1.03
CA VAL A 50 -18.77 -5.19 1.02
C VAL A 50 -17.91 -5.30 2.27
N THR A 51 -17.94 -6.46 2.92
CA THR A 51 -17.04 -6.80 4.03
C THR A 51 -16.08 -7.89 3.55
N LEU A 52 -14.80 -7.65 3.74
CA LEU A 52 -13.72 -8.58 3.39
C LEU A 52 -13.14 -9.17 4.67
N VAL A 53 -12.92 -10.49 4.67
CA VAL A 53 -12.20 -11.20 5.74
C VAL A 53 -10.89 -11.69 5.15
N MET A 54 -9.78 -11.31 5.77
CA MET A 54 -8.43 -11.48 5.26
C MET A 54 -7.54 -12.11 6.34
N PRO A 55 -7.53 -13.44 6.47
CA PRO A 55 -6.61 -14.14 7.36
C PRO A 55 -5.22 -14.25 6.73
N GLY A 56 -4.19 -14.40 7.56
CA GLY A 56 -2.84 -14.68 7.10
C GLY A 56 -1.97 -15.21 8.23
N TYR A 57 -1.10 -16.17 7.88
CA TYR A 57 -0.07 -16.72 8.73
C TYR A 57 1.29 -16.62 8.03
N LEU A 58 2.28 -16.10 8.76
CA LEU A 58 3.67 -15.99 8.34
C LEU A 58 4.49 -16.96 9.17
N SER A 59 5.12 -17.95 8.52
CA SER A 59 5.74 -19.09 9.21
C SER A 59 7.05 -18.75 9.91
N ASP A 60 7.91 -17.93 9.28
CA ASP A 60 9.21 -17.59 9.85
C ASP A 60 9.08 -16.66 11.07
N SER A 61 8.12 -15.75 11.01
CA SER A 61 7.84 -14.80 12.08
C SER A 61 6.80 -15.32 13.09
N GLU A 62 6.25 -16.53 12.88
CA GLU A 62 5.17 -17.14 13.68
C GLU A 62 4.05 -16.14 13.96
N SER A 63 3.63 -15.40 12.93
CA SER A 63 2.67 -14.30 13.05
C SER A 63 1.34 -14.67 12.41
N LEU A 64 0.27 -14.60 13.19
CA LEU A 64 -1.09 -14.93 12.77
C LEU A 64 -2.02 -13.75 13.06
N ALA A 65 -2.75 -13.28 12.05
CA ALA A 65 -3.77 -12.27 12.24
C ALA A 65 -4.91 -12.40 11.24
N VAL A 66 -6.04 -11.78 11.58
CA VAL A 66 -7.20 -11.67 10.70
C VAL A 66 -7.62 -10.21 10.65
N LYS A 67 -7.68 -9.66 9.44
CA LYS A 67 -8.31 -8.36 9.20
C LYS A 67 -9.74 -8.54 8.71
N VAL A 68 -10.67 -7.83 9.34
CA VAL A 68 -12.02 -7.62 8.83
C VAL A 68 -12.15 -6.16 8.40
N VAL A 69 -12.42 -5.93 7.11
CA VAL A 69 -12.56 -4.58 6.56
C VAL A 69 -13.86 -4.47 5.78
N SER A 70 -14.62 -3.42 6.07
CA SER A 70 -15.87 -3.12 5.37
C SER A 70 -15.72 -1.83 4.57
N VAL A 71 -16.16 -1.85 3.31
CA VAL A 71 -16.22 -0.69 2.42
C VAL A 71 -17.68 -0.38 2.14
N HIS A 72 -18.13 0.81 2.54
CA HIS A 72 -19.49 1.27 2.35
C HIS A 72 -19.48 2.64 1.66
N ASP A 73 -19.80 2.68 0.37
CA ASP A 73 -19.71 3.90 -0.44
C ASP A 73 -20.68 4.99 0.02
N ARG A 74 -21.83 4.63 0.60
CA ARG A 74 -22.83 5.55 1.13
C ARG A 74 -22.57 6.09 2.54
N ASN A 75 -21.48 5.70 3.18
CA ASN A 75 -21.15 6.19 4.51
C ASN A 75 -20.88 7.70 4.55
N ALA A 76 -20.40 8.28 3.43
CA ALA A 76 -20.23 9.73 3.31
C ALA A 76 -21.54 10.51 3.53
N GLU A 77 -22.71 9.94 3.14
CA GLU A 77 -24.04 10.54 3.36
C GLU A 77 -24.43 10.60 4.84
N ARG A 78 -23.73 9.85 5.69
CA ARG A 78 -23.96 9.71 7.13
C ARG A 78 -22.82 10.29 7.98
N ASN A 79 -21.86 10.99 7.38
CA ASN A 79 -20.63 11.46 8.02
C ASN A 79 -19.83 10.34 8.69
N LEU A 80 -19.87 9.12 8.14
CA LEU A 80 -19.09 7.97 8.60
C LEU A 80 -17.93 7.69 7.63
N PRO A 81 -16.82 7.12 8.12
CA PRO A 81 -15.73 6.66 7.25
C PRO A 81 -16.23 5.66 6.23
N ARG A 82 -15.79 5.80 4.97
CA ARG A 82 -16.09 4.84 3.90
C ARG A 82 -15.53 3.46 4.19
N ILE A 83 -14.37 3.40 4.85
CA ILE A 83 -13.67 2.17 5.23
C ILE A 83 -13.64 2.08 6.75
N ASN A 84 -14.12 0.97 7.28
CA ASN A 84 -14.03 0.60 8.69
C ASN A 84 -13.37 -0.76 8.78
N ALA A 85 -12.38 -0.92 9.65
CA ALA A 85 -11.66 -2.16 9.76
C ALA A 85 -11.15 -2.41 11.18
N ILE A 86 -11.00 -3.68 11.51
CA ILE A 86 -10.34 -4.17 12.70
C ILE A 86 -9.33 -5.25 12.29
N VAL A 87 -8.18 -5.28 12.97
CA VAL A 87 -7.21 -6.38 12.85
C VAL A 87 -7.11 -7.06 14.21
N VAL A 88 -7.25 -8.38 14.20
CA VAL A 88 -7.08 -9.22 15.39
C VAL A 88 -5.81 -10.03 15.24
N VAL A 89 -4.87 -9.88 16.18
CA VAL A 89 -3.66 -10.68 16.30
C VAL A 89 -3.97 -11.88 17.17
N ILE A 90 -3.55 -13.05 16.71
CA ILE A 90 -3.79 -14.34 17.37
C ILE A 90 -2.43 -14.97 17.71
N ASP A 91 -2.28 -15.46 18.90
CA ASP A 91 -1.11 -16.27 19.27
C ASP A 91 -1.21 -17.64 18.58
N PRO A 92 -0.30 -17.97 17.66
CA PRO A 92 -0.39 -19.20 16.88
C PRO A 92 -0.19 -20.47 17.73
N ALA A 93 0.50 -20.36 18.87
CA ALA A 93 0.75 -21.50 19.75
C ALA A 93 -0.48 -21.90 20.55
N THR A 94 -1.35 -20.95 20.91
CA THR A 94 -2.49 -21.19 21.80
C THR A 94 -3.85 -20.93 21.13
N GLY A 95 -3.88 -20.26 19.98
CA GLY A 95 -5.09 -19.82 19.31
C GLY A 95 -5.81 -18.64 20.00
N ARG A 96 -5.22 -18.05 21.04
CA ARG A 96 -5.85 -16.93 21.76
C ARG A 96 -5.72 -15.62 20.98
N ALA A 97 -6.79 -14.86 20.90
CA ALA A 97 -6.73 -13.47 20.45
C ALA A 97 -5.97 -12.62 21.49
N VAL A 98 -4.81 -12.09 21.12
CA VAL A 98 -3.90 -11.35 22.01
C VAL A 98 -3.97 -9.84 21.82
N ALA A 99 -4.35 -9.37 20.63
CA ALA A 99 -4.61 -7.95 20.40
C ALA A 99 -5.74 -7.74 19.40
N ALA A 100 -6.41 -6.58 19.50
CA ALA A 100 -7.30 -6.05 18.48
C ALA A 100 -6.94 -4.57 18.27
N MET A 101 -6.89 -4.11 17.00
CA MET A 101 -6.41 -2.78 16.68
C MET A 101 -7.16 -2.12 15.53
N ASP A 102 -7.07 -0.79 15.44
CA ASP A 102 -7.65 -0.02 14.33
C ASP A 102 -7.11 -0.48 12.99
N GLY A 103 -7.95 -1.15 12.22
CA GLY A 103 -7.59 -1.68 10.91
C GLY A 103 -7.60 -0.61 9.81
N GLY A 104 -8.27 0.51 10.02
CA GLY A 104 -8.34 1.60 9.05
C GLY A 104 -6.98 2.27 8.86
N TYR A 105 -6.39 2.72 9.95
CA TYR A 105 -5.05 3.31 9.93
C TYR A 105 -3.99 2.27 9.55
N LEU A 106 -4.04 1.07 10.12
CA LEU A 106 -3.11 -0.01 9.80
C LEU A 106 -3.14 -0.36 8.30
N THR A 107 -4.32 -0.38 7.66
CA THR A 107 -4.44 -0.61 6.21
C THR A 107 -3.75 0.50 5.40
N ALA A 108 -3.86 1.77 5.81
CA ALA A 108 -3.15 2.86 5.13
C ALA A 108 -1.63 2.73 5.31
N LEU A 109 -1.19 2.50 6.53
CA LEU A 109 0.22 2.34 6.89
C LEU A 109 0.89 1.19 6.12
N ARG A 110 0.30 -0.04 6.14
CA ARG A 110 0.88 -1.21 5.46
C ARG A 110 0.87 -1.10 3.93
N THR A 111 -0.10 -0.35 3.36
CA THR A 111 -0.15 -0.10 1.91
C THR A 111 0.93 0.91 1.51
N GLY A 112 1.14 1.97 2.29
CA GLY A 112 2.28 2.85 2.13
C GLY A 112 3.60 2.08 2.25
N ALA A 113 3.73 1.24 3.27
CA ALA A 113 4.92 0.42 3.50
C ALA A 113 5.22 -0.54 2.34
N ALA A 114 4.20 -1.10 1.69
CA ALA A 114 4.38 -1.92 0.47
C ALA A 114 4.99 -1.12 -0.69
N SER A 115 4.49 0.10 -0.91
CA SER A 115 5.08 1.01 -1.90
C SER A 115 6.47 1.50 -1.48
N GLY A 116 6.70 1.72 -0.19
CA GLY A 116 8.03 2.00 0.34
C GLY A 116 9.02 0.88 0.05
N ALA A 117 8.62 -0.37 0.30
CA ALA A 117 9.43 -1.55 -0.02
C ALA A 117 9.74 -1.65 -1.53
N ALA A 118 8.74 -1.43 -2.39
CA ALA A 118 8.93 -1.44 -3.83
C ALA A 118 9.82 -0.26 -4.29
N THR A 119 9.60 0.93 -3.76
CA THR A 119 10.43 2.11 -4.04
C THR A 119 11.88 1.87 -3.65
N ASP A 120 12.13 1.24 -2.51
CA ASP A 120 13.49 0.95 -2.05
C ASP A 120 14.23 -0.03 -2.97
N LEU A 121 13.53 -1.01 -3.51
CA LEU A 121 14.10 -2.05 -4.38
C LEU A 121 14.15 -1.67 -5.87
N LEU A 122 13.23 -0.80 -6.33
CA LEU A 122 12.98 -0.58 -7.76
C LEU A 122 13.17 0.87 -8.22
N ALA A 123 13.15 1.87 -7.33
CA ALA A 123 13.41 3.25 -7.69
C ALA A 123 14.92 3.57 -7.71
N ARG A 124 15.30 4.60 -8.44
CA ARG A 124 16.66 5.16 -8.40
C ARG A 124 16.99 5.61 -6.97
N GLN A 125 18.26 5.46 -6.59
CA GLN A 125 18.73 5.88 -5.25
C GLN A 125 18.77 7.41 -5.11
N ASP A 126 18.99 8.13 -6.21
CA ASP A 126 19.04 9.59 -6.30
C ASP A 126 17.67 10.23 -6.62
N ALA A 127 16.57 9.52 -6.41
CA ALA A 127 15.23 10.06 -6.64
C ALA A 127 14.88 11.14 -5.59
N GLU A 128 15.04 12.41 -5.96
CA GLU A 128 14.79 13.56 -5.10
C GLU A 128 13.39 14.16 -5.25
N VAL A 129 12.66 13.82 -6.33
CA VAL A 129 11.32 14.34 -6.60
C VAL A 129 10.33 13.21 -6.72
N ALA A 130 9.25 13.30 -5.96
CA ALA A 130 8.13 12.36 -6.02
C ALA A 130 6.82 13.06 -6.45
N ALA A 131 5.90 12.29 -7.01
CA ALA A 131 4.54 12.71 -7.31
C ALA A 131 3.54 11.74 -6.65
N VAL A 132 2.49 12.30 -6.04
CA VAL A 132 1.38 11.52 -5.48
C VAL A 132 0.09 11.97 -6.18
N ILE A 133 -0.54 11.05 -6.89
CA ILE A 133 -1.82 11.28 -7.55
C ILE A 133 -2.93 10.70 -6.68
N GLY A 134 -3.74 11.58 -6.10
CA GLY A 134 -4.71 11.33 -5.05
C GLY A 134 -4.42 12.17 -3.80
N ALA A 135 -5.44 12.38 -2.95
CA ALA A 135 -5.29 13.09 -1.68
C ALA A 135 -6.09 12.41 -0.55
N GLY A 136 -6.35 11.11 -0.66
CA GLY A 136 -7.01 10.29 0.34
C GLY A 136 -6.05 9.74 1.40
N ALA A 137 -6.55 8.86 2.28
CA ALA A 137 -5.75 8.23 3.33
C ALA A 137 -4.55 7.44 2.75
N GLN A 138 -4.74 6.76 1.61
CA GLN A 138 -3.67 6.04 0.93
C GLN A 138 -2.60 7.00 0.39
N ALA A 139 -2.99 8.10 -0.24
CA ALA A 139 -2.06 9.09 -0.78
C ALA A 139 -1.13 9.66 0.30
N ARG A 140 -1.67 9.93 1.51
CA ARG A 140 -0.87 10.35 2.67
C ARG A 140 0.20 9.33 3.03
N ALA A 141 -0.20 8.06 3.13
CA ALA A 141 0.72 6.97 3.45
C ALA A 141 1.78 6.77 2.36
N GLN A 142 1.43 6.96 1.08
CA GLN A 142 2.38 6.91 -0.04
C GLN A 142 3.47 7.99 0.09
N ALA A 143 3.08 9.24 0.36
CA ALA A 143 4.03 10.35 0.55
C ALA A 143 5.02 10.07 1.69
N LEU A 144 4.51 9.58 2.84
CA LEU A 144 5.33 9.22 3.99
C LEU A 144 6.26 8.04 3.68
N ALA A 145 5.78 7.05 2.93
CA ALA A 145 6.56 5.86 2.60
C ALA A 145 7.73 6.16 1.65
N VAL A 146 7.50 6.97 0.62
CA VAL A 146 8.58 7.39 -0.29
C VAL A 146 9.64 8.18 0.47
N ALA A 147 9.23 9.12 1.33
CA ALA A 147 10.15 9.91 2.14
C ALA A 147 10.91 9.08 3.20
N ALA A 148 10.36 7.94 3.62
CA ALA A 148 11.02 7.04 4.57
C ALA A 148 12.18 6.24 3.94
N VAL A 149 12.22 6.09 2.61
CA VAL A 149 13.18 5.24 1.89
C VAL A 149 14.02 5.98 0.86
N ARG A 150 13.73 7.25 0.58
CA ARG A 150 14.47 8.10 -0.35
C ARG A 150 14.70 9.50 0.24
N LEU A 151 15.79 10.13 -0.12
CA LEU A 151 16.11 11.51 0.27
C LEU A 151 15.36 12.51 -0.61
N VAL A 152 14.02 12.46 -0.54
CA VAL A 152 13.16 13.34 -1.33
C VAL A 152 13.31 14.78 -0.87
N LYS A 153 13.46 15.69 -1.82
CA LYS A 153 13.47 17.15 -1.60
C LYS A 153 12.11 17.77 -1.91
N ARG A 154 11.33 17.15 -2.81
CA ARG A 154 10.04 17.68 -3.28
C ARG A 154 9.04 16.57 -3.48
N ILE A 155 7.79 16.83 -3.05
CA ILE A 155 6.64 15.97 -3.35
C ILE A 155 5.55 16.82 -4.00
N TRP A 156 5.24 16.54 -5.25
CA TRP A 156 4.08 17.04 -5.95
C TRP A 156 2.84 16.22 -5.56
N ILE A 157 1.74 16.89 -5.26
CA ILE A 157 0.47 16.24 -4.90
C ILE A 157 -0.61 16.77 -5.83
N TYR A 158 -1.34 15.87 -6.47
CA TYR A 158 -2.46 16.23 -7.31
C TYR A 158 -3.75 15.51 -6.89
N SER A 159 -4.84 16.22 -6.84
CA SER A 159 -6.20 15.68 -6.77
C SER A 159 -7.15 16.61 -7.52
N ARG A 160 -8.25 16.06 -8.03
CA ARG A 160 -9.32 16.86 -8.67
C ARG A 160 -9.91 17.92 -7.75
N ARG A 161 -9.81 17.75 -6.43
CA ARG A 161 -10.25 18.69 -5.41
C ARG A 161 -9.04 19.30 -4.72
N ARG A 162 -8.78 20.57 -4.98
CA ARG A 162 -7.62 21.29 -4.45
C ARG A 162 -7.62 21.33 -2.92
N GLU A 163 -8.79 21.52 -2.32
CA GLU A 163 -8.96 21.60 -0.88
C GLU A 163 -8.43 20.33 -0.18
N GLN A 164 -8.64 19.16 -0.78
CA GLN A 164 -8.12 17.90 -0.24
C GLN A 164 -6.59 17.81 -0.30
N VAL A 165 -5.96 18.44 -1.30
CA VAL A 165 -4.50 18.53 -1.41
C VAL A 165 -3.97 19.40 -0.27
N ASP A 166 -4.59 20.56 -0.04
CA ASP A 166 -4.18 21.49 1.01
C ASP A 166 -4.35 20.87 2.40
N GLU A 167 -5.45 20.15 2.65
CA GLU A 167 -5.67 19.36 3.87
C GLU A 167 -4.59 18.27 4.05
N MET A 168 -4.28 17.52 3.00
CA MET A 168 -3.24 16.49 3.02
C MET A 168 -1.88 17.10 3.34
N ILE A 169 -1.51 18.20 2.71
CA ILE A 169 -0.24 18.90 2.96
C ILE A 169 -0.15 19.32 4.42
N ALA A 170 -1.21 19.91 4.97
CA ALA A 170 -1.23 20.34 6.37
C ALA A 170 -1.06 19.15 7.34
N GLU A 171 -1.68 17.99 7.03
CA GLU A 171 -1.62 16.80 7.88
C GLU A 171 -0.26 16.09 7.85
N ILE A 172 0.39 15.98 6.66
CA ILE A 172 1.66 15.24 6.54
C ILE A 172 2.90 16.09 6.82
N ARG A 173 2.82 17.42 6.72
CA ARG A 173 3.96 18.32 6.94
C ARG A 173 4.67 18.14 8.28
N PRO A 174 3.97 18.01 9.43
CA PRO A 174 4.63 17.78 10.72
C PRO A 174 5.42 16.47 10.76
N GLN A 175 5.05 15.47 9.96
CA GLN A 175 5.69 14.16 9.92
C GLN A 175 6.89 14.11 8.98
N LEU A 176 6.89 14.93 7.92
CA LEU A 176 7.96 14.98 6.92
C LEU A 176 9.04 16.03 7.23
N GLY A 177 8.73 16.97 8.12
CA GLY A 177 9.65 18.05 8.49
C GLY A 177 9.76 19.16 7.42
N PRO A 178 10.56 20.20 7.69
CA PRO A 178 10.65 21.40 6.84
C PRO A 178 11.54 21.22 5.61
N SER A 179 12.37 20.19 5.56
CA SER A 179 13.34 19.97 4.47
C SER A 179 12.70 19.48 3.18
N ILE A 180 11.46 18.97 3.23
CA ILE A 180 10.73 18.48 2.06
C ILE A 180 9.72 19.53 1.62
N GLU A 181 9.85 19.98 0.38
CA GLU A 181 8.89 20.89 -0.26
C GLU A 181 7.65 20.12 -0.68
N LEU A 182 6.48 20.45 -0.11
CA LEU A 182 5.19 19.87 -0.47
C LEU A 182 4.44 20.87 -1.34
N LEU A 183 4.14 20.49 -2.58
CA LEU A 183 3.53 21.32 -3.60
C LEU A 183 2.26 20.70 -4.15
N ALA A 184 1.23 21.53 -4.28
CA ALA A 184 0.03 21.13 -4.98
C ALA A 184 0.21 21.39 -6.49
N ALA A 185 0.08 20.36 -7.29
CA ALA A 185 0.15 20.45 -8.74
C ALA A 185 -1.21 20.89 -9.33
N ASP A 186 -1.15 21.63 -10.44
CA ASP A 186 -2.33 22.10 -11.17
C ASP A 186 -2.86 21.01 -12.13
N SER A 187 -2.04 20.03 -12.47
CA SER A 187 -2.41 18.89 -13.31
C SER A 187 -1.59 17.63 -12.95
N PRO A 188 -2.08 16.42 -13.29
CA PRO A 188 -1.27 15.20 -13.16
C PRO A 188 0.03 15.28 -13.96
N SER A 189 -0.04 15.86 -15.16
CA SER A 189 1.10 16.05 -16.05
C SER A 189 2.24 16.86 -15.40
N GLN A 190 1.91 17.97 -14.72
CA GLN A 190 2.90 18.76 -13.99
C GLN A 190 3.61 17.93 -12.92
N ALA A 191 2.85 17.14 -12.14
CA ALA A 191 3.42 16.32 -11.09
C ALA A 191 4.34 15.21 -11.64
N VAL A 192 3.88 14.51 -12.68
CA VAL A 192 4.56 13.31 -13.22
C VAL A 192 5.84 13.66 -13.98
N ARG A 193 5.85 14.75 -14.76
CA ARG A 193 7.00 15.14 -15.59
C ARG A 193 8.27 15.43 -14.80
N GLU A 194 8.17 15.87 -13.56
CA GLU A 194 9.33 16.17 -12.71
C GLU A 194 9.75 14.99 -11.84
N ALA A 195 8.89 14.00 -11.63
CA ALA A 195 9.07 12.96 -10.63
C ALA A 195 9.86 11.76 -11.15
N LEU A 196 10.71 11.19 -10.29
CA LEU A 196 11.32 9.87 -10.46
C LEU A 196 10.59 8.78 -9.67
N VAL A 197 9.73 9.15 -8.73
CA VAL A 197 8.80 8.23 -8.05
C VAL A 197 7.39 8.77 -8.20
N VAL A 198 6.48 7.97 -8.76
CA VAL A 198 5.07 8.32 -8.95
C VAL A 198 4.20 7.34 -8.18
N CYS A 199 3.31 7.83 -7.30
CA CYS A 199 2.36 7.02 -6.57
C CYS A 199 0.93 7.35 -7.03
N ALA A 200 0.23 6.38 -7.62
CA ALA A 200 -1.19 6.48 -7.94
C ALA A 200 -2.01 5.82 -6.81
N ALA A 201 -2.82 6.63 -6.12
CA ALA A 201 -3.60 6.24 -4.94
C ALA A 201 -5.01 6.82 -4.99
N THR A 202 -5.74 6.52 -6.05
CA THR A 202 -7.09 7.03 -6.33
C THR A 202 -8.13 5.91 -6.35
N THR A 203 -9.38 6.28 -6.58
CA THR A 203 -10.50 5.34 -6.84
C THR A 203 -10.97 5.45 -8.30
N SER A 204 -10.10 5.82 -9.21
CA SER A 204 -10.44 6.03 -10.60
C SER A 204 -10.76 4.73 -11.35
N SER A 205 -11.63 4.80 -12.34
CA SER A 205 -11.89 3.74 -13.33
C SER A 205 -11.25 4.04 -14.70
N ILE A 206 -10.49 5.13 -14.80
CA ILE A 206 -9.73 5.53 -15.98
C ILE A 206 -8.33 5.99 -15.56
N PRO A 207 -7.31 5.90 -16.44
CA PRO A 207 -5.95 6.36 -16.14
C PRO A 207 -5.91 7.78 -15.62
N VAL A 208 -5.07 8.04 -14.61
CA VAL A 208 -5.01 9.34 -13.93
C VAL A 208 -3.83 10.20 -14.36
N PHE A 209 -2.94 9.66 -15.19
CA PHE A 209 -1.86 10.37 -15.87
C PHE A 209 -1.51 9.69 -17.19
N ASP A 210 -0.78 10.37 -18.06
CA ASP A 210 -0.26 9.83 -19.32
C ASP A 210 1.12 9.20 -19.09
N GLY A 211 1.25 7.90 -19.33
CA GLY A 211 2.52 7.18 -19.20
C GLY A 211 3.62 7.65 -20.17
N ALA A 212 3.26 8.35 -21.25
CA ALA A 212 4.26 8.95 -22.14
C ALA A 212 5.05 10.08 -21.47
N GLU A 213 4.50 10.69 -20.41
CA GLU A 213 5.12 11.79 -19.67
C GLU A 213 6.09 11.32 -18.58
N LEU A 214 6.15 10.02 -18.29
CA LEU A 214 7.13 9.47 -17.35
C LEU A 214 8.55 9.70 -17.85
N ARG A 215 9.42 10.15 -16.96
CA ARG A 215 10.84 10.28 -17.24
C ARG A 215 11.51 8.91 -17.39
N PRO A 216 12.58 8.78 -18.19
CA PRO A 216 13.51 7.65 -18.04
C PRO A 216 13.94 7.51 -16.57
N GLY A 217 14.02 6.28 -16.08
CA GLY A 217 14.37 5.99 -14.70
C GLY A 217 13.23 6.11 -13.69
N ALA A 218 12.02 6.46 -14.10
CA ALA A 218 10.89 6.57 -13.19
C ALA A 218 10.47 5.23 -12.58
N HIS A 219 10.02 5.28 -11.32
CA HIS A 219 9.34 4.18 -10.64
C HIS A 219 7.89 4.56 -10.37
N VAL A 220 6.96 3.67 -10.66
CA VAL A 220 5.53 3.90 -10.46
C VAL A 220 4.96 2.89 -9.47
N ASN A 221 4.32 3.36 -8.40
CA ASN A 221 3.51 2.58 -7.47
C ASN A 221 2.02 2.75 -7.81
N GLY A 222 1.33 1.69 -8.22
CA GLY A 222 -0.10 1.66 -8.47
C GLY A 222 -0.82 0.92 -7.35
N VAL A 223 -1.55 1.61 -6.47
CA VAL A 223 -2.16 1.01 -5.28
C VAL A 223 -3.67 1.24 -5.16
N GLY A 224 -4.25 2.13 -5.94
CA GLY A 224 -5.66 2.47 -5.80
C GLY A 224 -6.60 1.55 -6.56
N SER A 225 -6.17 0.96 -7.66
CA SER A 225 -6.93 0.01 -8.46
C SER A 225 -6.83 -1.40 -7.85
N TYR A 226 -7.82 -1.80 -7.06
CA TYR A 226 -7.90 -3.09 -6.37
C TYR A 226 -9.17 -3.90 -6.72
N ARG A 227 -9.81 -3.54 -7.84
CA ARG A 227 -10.94 -4.26 -8.45
C ARG A 227 -10.78 -4.25 -9.98
N PRO A 228 -11.30 -5.25 -10.69
CA PRO A 228 -11.14 -5.36 -12.14
C PRO A 228 -11.64 -4.15 -12.95
N GLU A 229 -12.67 -3.45 -12.45
CA GLU A 229 -13.26 -2.27 -13.09
C GLU A 229 -12.52 -0.95 -12.80
N MET A 230 -11.52 -0.95 -11.92
CA MET A 230 -10.73 0.23 -11.56
C MET A 230 -9.47 0.32 -12.42
N GLN A 231 -9.08 1.54 -12.79
CA GLN A 231 -7.86 1.78 -13.54
C GLN A 231 -7.23 3.11 -13.14
N GLU A 232 -5.95 3.13 -12.80
CA GLU A 232 -5.17 4.33 -12.50
C GLU A 232 -4.03 4.55 -13.49
N VAL A 233 -3.49 3.46 -14.02
CA VAL A 233 -2.32 3.47 -14.88
C VAL A 233 -2.72 3.01 -16.28
N ASP A 234 -2.23 3.72 -17.30
CA ASP A 234 -2.52 3.42 -18.69
C ASP A 234 -1.64 2.29 -19.27
N CYS A 235 -2.03 1.79 -20.42
CA CYS A 235 -1.26 0.76 -21.11
C CYS A 235 0.12 1.27 -21.59
N VAL A 236 0.28 2.59 -21.78
CA VAL A 236 1.56 3.18 -22.18
C VAL A 236 2.59 3.01 -21.08
N THR A 237 2.22 3.28 -19.82
CA THR A 237 3.07 3.04 -18.65
C THR A 237 3.52 1.58 -18.57
N LEU A 238 2.58 0.64 -18.74
CA LEU A 238 2.88 -0.80 -18.66
C LEU A 238 3.80 -1.28 -19.77
N ARG A 239 3.60 -0.80 -21.02
CA ARG A 239 4.50 -1.12 -22.14
C ARG A 239 5.91 -0.52 -22.00
N ARG A 240 6.00 0.66 -21.36
CA ARG A 240 7.29 1.32 -21.10
C ARG A 240 8.03 0.73 -19.90
N ALA A 241 7.33 0.02 -19.03
CA ALA A 241 7.95 -0.58 -17.86
C ALA A 241 8.85 -1.75 -18.27
N SER A 242 10.14 -1.64 -17.96
CA SER A 242 11.11 -2.73 -18.12
C SER A 242 10.85 -3.87 -17.15
N LYS A 243 10.25 -3.54 -15.99
CA LYS A 243 9.86 -4.51 -14.96
C LYS A 243 8.48 -4.17 -14.43
N ILE A 244 7.52 -5.10 -14.61
CA ILE A 244 6.22 -5.09 -13.97
C ILE A 244 6.30 -6.03 -12.77
N VAL A 245 6.25 -5.48 -11.56
CA VAL A 245 6.37 -6.23 -10.30
C VAL A 245 5.04 -6.14 -9.56
N VAL A 246 4.62 -7.22 -8.92
CA VAL A 246 3.34 -7.30 -8.19
C VAL A 246 3.56 -7.71 -6.73
N ASP A 247 2.60 -7.44 -5.87
CA ASP A 247 2.62 -7.91 -4.48
C ASP A 247 2.32 -9.42 -4.36
N SER A 248 1.44 -9.94 -5.24
CA SER A 248 1.14 -11.36 -5.44
C SER A 248 0.60 -11.54 -6.84
N ARG A 249 1.10 -12.53 -7.58
CA ARG A 249 0.62 -12.83 -8.94
C ARG A 249 -0.84 -13.25 -8.93
N GLU A 250 -1.22 -14.13 -8.02
CA GLU A 250 -2.58 -14.62 -7.89
C GLU A 250 -3.56 -13.47 -7.61
N ALA A 251 -3.28 -12.64 -6.62
CA ALA A 251 -4.14 -11.52 -6.26
C ALA A 251 -4.17 -10.44 -7.36
N ALA A 252 -3.04 -10.13 -7.97
CA ALA A 252 -2.96 -9.14 -9.05
C ALA A 252 -3.75 -9.56 -10.29
N MET A 253 -3.68 -10.83 -10.67
CA MET A 253 -4.45 -11.36 -11.81
C MET A 253 -5.96 -11.43 -11.54
N ALA A 254 -6.37 -11.57 -10.27
CA ALA A 254 -7.78 -11.59 -9.89
C ALA A 254 -8.39 -10.17 -9.72
N GLU A 255 -7.59 -9.17 -9.33
CA GLU A 255 -8.13 -7.92 -8.81
C GLU A 255 -7.51 -6.64 -9.41
N ALA A 256 -6.31 -6.70 -10.01
CA ALA A 256 -5.61 -5.51 -10.49
C ALA A 256 -6.17 -5.02 -11.83
N GLY A 257 -7.16 -4.13 -11.82
CA GLY A 257 -7.80 -3.62 -13.03
C GLY A 257 -6.81 -3.04 -14.04
N ASP A 258 -5.75 -2.36 -13.61
CA ASP A 258 -4.69 -1.86 -14.50
C ASP A 258 -4.10 -2.98 -15.37
N LEU A 259 -3.78 -4.14 -14.76
CA LEU A 259 -3.21 -5.29 -15.46
C LEU A 259 -4.26 -6.06 -16.26
N ILE A 260 -5.43 -6.31 -15.65
CA ILE A 260 -6.53 -7.05 -16.27
C ILE A 260 -6.99 -6.37 -17.58
N VAL A 261 -7.16 -5.04 -17.55
CA VAL A 261 -7.57 -4.26 -18.73
C VAL A 261 -6.49 -4.29 -19.81
N ALA A 262 -5.22 -4.13 -19.44
CA ALA A 262 -4.10 -4.16 -20.39
C ALA A 262 -3.92 -5.55 -21.04
N ILE A 263 -4.05 -6.62 -20.25
CA ILE A 263 -4.01 -8.00 -20.76
C ILE A 263 -5.20 -8.27 -21.67
N GLY A 264 -6.42 -7.88 -21.26
CA GLY A 264 -7.62 -8.05 -22.06
C GLY A 264 -7.60 -7.31 -23.41
N ARG A 265 -6.82 -6.23 -23.51
CA ARG A 265 -6.57 -5.49 -24.76
C ARG A 265 -5.41 -6.02 -25.58
N GLY A 266 -4.68 -7.03 -25.09
CA GLY A 266 -3.46 -7.56 -25.74
C GLY A 266 -2.26 -6.61 -25.70
N GLU A 267 -2.27 -5.60 -24.82
CA GLU A 267 -1.19 -4.62 -24.68
C GLU A 267 0.02 -5.17 -23.90
N ILE A 268 -0.25 -6.08 -22.98
CA ILE A 268 0.73 -6.89 -22.26
C ILE A 268 0.21 -8.33 -22.11
N ARG A 269 1.07 -9.26 -21.77
CA ARG A 269 0.75 -10.67 -21.49
C ARG A 269 0.95 -10.96 -20.00
N PRO A 270 0.30 -12.00 -19.44
CA PRO A 270 0.58 -12.45 -18.07
C PRO A 270 2.07 -12.76 -17.82
N SER A 271 2.78 -13.25 -18.85
CA SER A 271 4.22 -13.52 -18.80
C SER A 271 5.10 -12.27 -18.70
N ASP A 272 4.57 -11.10 -18.98
CA ASP A 272 5.30 -9.82 -18.90
C ASP A 272 5.36 -9.30 -17.43
N ILE A 273 4.61 -9.94 -16.50
CA ILE A 273 4.80 -9.74 -15.06
C ILE A 273 6.16 -10.34 -14.68
N TYR A 274 7.12 -9.46 -14.43
CA TYR A 274 8.51 -9.83 -14.18
C TYR A 274 8.69 -10.64 -12.89
N ALA A 275 8.17 -10.13 -11.78
CA ALA A 275 8.38 -10.73 -10.46
C ALA A 275 7.25 -10.41 -9.48
N GLU A 276 7.15 -11.19 -8.43
CA GLU A 276 6.61 -10.72 -7.17
C GLU A 276 7.68 -9.91 -6.41
N ILE A 277 7.26 -8.92 -5.65
CA ILE A 277 8.19 -8.04 -4.93
C ILE A 277 9.03 -8.81 -3.89
N GLY A 278 8.47 -9.89 -3.33
CA GLY A 278 9.18 -10.77 -2.41
C GLY A 278 10.32 -11.56 -3.07
N GLU A 279 10.20 -11.92 -4.37
CA GLU A 279 11.31 -12.52 -5.13
C GLU A 279 12.47 -11.53 -5.28
N VAL A 280 12.17 -10.24 -5.48
CA VAL A 280 13.18 -9.18 -5.56
C VAL A 280 13.80 -8.93 -4.19
N ALA A 281 12.98 -8.83 -3.14
CA ALA A 281 13.45 -8.62 -1.78
C ALA A 281 14.33 -9.78 -1.26
N ALA A 282 14.05 -11.01 -1.70
CA ALA A 282 14.86 -12.20 -1.38
C ALA A 282 16.14 -12.32 -2.23
N GLY A 283 16.38 -11.41 -3.18
CA GLY A 283 17.53 -11.49 -4.10
C GLY A 283 17.43 -12.61 -5.15
N LEU A 284 16.26 -13.24 -5.30
CA LEU A 284 16.01 -14.29 -6.30
C LEU A 284 15.87 -13.70 -7.70
N LYS A 285 15.44 -12.44 -7.78
CA LYS A 285 15.41 -11.65 -9.01
C LYS A 285 16.01 -10.27 -8.77
N PRO A 286 16.76 -9.75 -9.73
CA PRO A 286 17.35 -8.41 -9.58
C PRO A 286 16.27 -7.33 -9.52
N GLY A 287 16.45 -6.35 -8.65
CA GLY A 287 15.69 -5.10 -8.64
C GLY A 287 16.09 -4.22 -9.83
N ARG A 288 16.17 -2.89 -9.60
CA ARG A 288 16.67 -1.97 -10.63
C ARG A 288 18.13 -2.27 -11.00
N GLN A 289 18.45 -2.29 -12.29
CA GLN A 289 19.79 -2.55 -12.82
C GLN A 289 20.34 -1.39 -13.66
N ASP A 290 19.46 -0.52 -14.15
CA ASP A 290 19.80 0.59 -15.03
C ASP A 290 19.05 1.85 -14.60
N ASP A 291 19.70 3.02 -14.74
CA ASP A 291 19.14 4.31 -14.35
C ASP A 291 18.00 4.79 -15.27
N ASP A 292 17.92 4.28 -16.51
CA ASP A 292 16.86 4.60 -17.47
C ASP A 292 15.67 3.65 -17.40
N GLU A 293 15.76 2.52 -16.68
CA GLU A 293 14.64 1.59 -16.51
C GLU A 293 13.42 2.31 -15.93
N ILE A 294 12.26 2.17 -16.57
CA ILE A 294 10.99 2.47 -15.95
C ILE A 294 10.49 1.21 -15.25
N THR A 295 10.16 1.30 -13.97
CA THR A 295 9.67 0.17 -13.19
C THR A 295 8.26 0.45 -12.68
N TYR A 296 7.42 -0.58 -12.68
CA TYR A 296 6.04 -0.48 -12.18
C TYR A 296 5.82 -1.52 -11.09
N PHE A 297 5.33 -1.08 -9.94
CA PHE A 297 4.86 -1.93 -8.86
C PHE A 297 3.36 -1.85 -8.73
N LYS A 298 2.67 -3.00 -8.79
CA LYS A 298 1.24 -3.12 -8.53
C LYS A 298 0.97 -3.83 -7.23
N SER A 299 0.22 -3.18 -6.35
CA SER A 299 -0.32 -3.82 -5.14
C SER A 299 -1.84 -3.69 -5.11
N VAL A 300 -2.50 -4.81 -4.88
CA VAL A 300 -3.93 -4.87 -4.52
C VAL A 300 -4.11 -5.07 -3.01
N GLY A 301 -3.01 -5.36 -2.32
CA GLY A 301 -2.93 -5.62 -0.89
C GLY A 301 -3.35 -7.03 -0.52
N ASN A 302 -2.56 -7.69 0.28
CA ASN A 302 -2.81 -9.03 0.80
C ASN A 302 -2.65 -9.07 2.32
N ALA A 303 -3.09 -10.16 2.96
CA ALA A 303 -3.09 -10.25 4.41
C ALA A 303 -1.67 -10.36 5.00
N ALA A 304 -0.65 -10.80 4.24
CA ALA A 304 0.73 -10.83 4.74
C ALA A 304 1.20 -9.46 5.25
N GLN A 305 0.86 -8.39 4.49
CA GLN A 305 1.18 -7.02 4.88
C GLN A 305 0.48 -6.62 6.19
N ASP A 306 -0.80 -7.00 6.35
CA ASP A 306 -1.58 -6.69 7.54
C ASP A 306 -1.04 -7.44 8.76
N VAL A 307 -0.72 -8.73 8.61
CA VAL A 307 -0.14 -9.59 9.67
C VAL A 307 1.19 -9.04 10.15
N ALA A 308 2.11 -8.74 9.23
CA ALA A 308 3.46 -8.28 9.60
C ALA A 308 3.44 -6.96 10.37
N VAL A 309 2.65 -5.98 9.89
CA VAL A 309 2.56 -4.69 10.56
C VAL A 309 1.80 -4.80 11.89
N ALA A 310 0.71 -5.59 11.95
CA ALA A 310 -0.04 -5.81 13.19
C ALA A 310 0.82 -6.49 14.26
N GLN A 311 1.63 -7.49 13.88
CA GLN A 311 2.54 -8.16 14.80
C GLN A 311 3.63 -7.21 15.30
N ALA A 312 4.23 -6.39 14.43
CA ALA A 312 5.25 -5.42 14.84
C ALA A 312 4.67 -4.39 15.83
N VAL A 313 3.47 -3.88 15.55
CA VAL A 313 2.74 -2.97 16.45
C VAL A 313 2.47 -3.64 17.79
N TYR A 314 1.97 -4.88 17.80
CA TYR A 314 1.67 -5.62 19.03
C TYR A 314 2.91 -5.84 19.87
N GLN A 315 4.03 -6.27 19.28
CA GLN A 315 5.29 -6.50 19.99
C GLN A 315 5.81 -5.20 20.64
N ARG A 316 5.77 -4.09 19.92
CA ARG A 316 6.16 -2.79 20.48
C ARG A 316 5.22 -2.35 21.60
N ALA A 317 3.92 -2.55 21.41
CA ALA A 317 2.91 -2.21 22.42
C ALA A 317 3.07 -2.98 23.71
N LEU A 318 3.55 -4.24 23.65
CA LEU A 318 3.92 -5.01 24.86
C LEU A 318 5.16 -4.44 25.55
N GLN A 319 6.20 -4.08 24.77
CA GLN A 319 7.46 -3.56 25.32
C GLN A 319 7.30 -2.19 25.99
N GLU A 320 6.44 -1.34 25.44
CA GLU A 320 6.27 0.05 25.89
C GLU A 320 4.97 0.29 26.69
N ASP A 321 4.25 -0.78 27.01
CA ASP A 321 2.96 -0.77 27.72
C ASP A 321 1.92 0.19 27.08
N ILE A 322 1.82 0.14 25.75
CA ILE A 322 0.87 0.95 24.96
C ILE A 322 -0.47 0.22 24.82
N GLY A 323 -1.59 0.97 24.89
CA GLY A 323 -2.95 0.46 24.72
C GLY A 323 -3.64 0.09 26.03
N VAL A 324 -4.77 -0.59 25.92
CA VAL A 324 -5.61 -0.99 27.06
C VAL A 324 -5.71 -2.52 27.10
N GLU A 325 -5.39 -3.12 28.22
CA GLU A 325 -5.58 -4.56 28.41
C GLU A 325 -7.00 -4.86 28.89
N ILE A 326 -7.64 -5.83 28.26
CA ILE A 326 -8.97 -6.32 28.60
C ILE A 326 -8.91 -7.84 28.77
N ASP A 327 -9.47 -8.34 29.86
CA ASP A 327 -9.71 -9.77 30.04
C ASP A 327 -11.10 -10.10 29.44
N LEU A 328 -11.11 -10.87 28.36
CA LEU A 328 -12.34 -11.33 27.71
C LEU A 328 -12.90 -12.61 28.33
N LEU A 329 -12.16 -13.26 29.23
CA LEU A 329 -12.51 -14.55 29.81
C LEU A 329 -12.95 -14.45 31.28
N SER A 330 -12.89 -13.24 31.86
CA SER A 330 -13.34 -12.97 33.24
C SER A 330 -14.82 -12.69 33.34
#